data_97b69626dfa779586bee72c4b2bcabee
#
_entry.id   97b69626dfa779586bee72c4b2bcabee
#
_cell.length_a   1.000
_cell.length_b   1.000
_cell.length_c   1.000
_cell.angle_alpha   90.00
_cell.angle_beta   90.00
_cell.angle_gamma   90.00
#
_symmetry.space_group_name_H-M   'P 1'
#
loop_
_entity.id
_entity.type
_entity.pdbx_description
1 polymer ?
#
loop_
_entity_poly.entity_id
_entity_poly.type
_entity_poly.pdbx_seq_one_letter_code
_entity_poly.pdbx_strand_id
1 'polypeptide(L)'
;MQFTISQYKVSTPLADMNIESAIKVANYFAQNPYAKATAAELDVSGAFMTSLVRRGYVNVVGERDCGFRYVGDGLYRKNMAHEYSLRVTAEQFWNDYTLSTNNKAKCLKDSATYDIEVAQRKLEEAKNLLSKVETVRF
;
A
#
# COMPACT_ATOMS: atom_id res chain seq x y z
N MET A 1 -1.02 12.27 -17.91
CA MET A 1 -0.97 11.43 -18.11
C MET A 1 -0.98 10.50 -18.22
N GLN A 2 -0.72 10.22 -18.23
CA GLN A 2 -0.91 9.23 -18.27
C GLN A 2 -0.32 8.37 -17.68
N PHE A 3 -0.13 8.47 -16.72
CA PHE A 3 0.36 7.48 -16.39
C PHE A 3 -0.16 6.28 -16.74
N THR A 4 -0.63 6.25 -17.57
CA THR A 4 -1.26 5.11 -18.12
C THR A 4 -0.37 3.92 -18.31
N ILE A 5 0.90 4.11 -18.43
CA ILE A 5 1.84 3.01 -18.63
C ILE A 5 1.84 2.05 -17.48
N SER A 6 1.79 2.54 -16.26
CA SER A 6 1.74 1.66 -15.10
C SER A 6 0.45 0.86 -15.06
N GLN A 7 -0.60 1.37 -15.63
CA GLN A 7 -1.88 0.65 -15.67
C GLN A 7 -1.82 -0.60 -16.51
N TYR A 8 -0.99 -0.63 -17.53
CA TYR A 8 -0.85 -1.83 -18.33
C TYR A 8 -0.11 -2.93 -17.63
N LYS A 9 0.80 -2.57 -16.75
CA LYS A 9 1.68 -3.53 -16.10
C LYS A 9 1.10 -4.10 -14.83
N VAL A 10 0.19 -3.39 -14.23
CA VAL A 10 -0.39 -3.79 -12.94
C VAL A 10 -1.86 -4.04 -13.13
N SER A 11 -2.21 -5.31 -13.12
CA SER A 11 -3.61 -5.73 -13.28
C SER A 11 -4.43 -5.60 -12.00
N THR A 12 -3.78 -5.65 -10.84
CA THR A 12 -4.48 -5.57 -9.55
C THR A 12 -4.70 -4.12 -9.16
N PRO A 13 -5.92 -3.75 -8.77
CA PRO A 13 -6.18 -2.40 -8.27
C PRO A 13 -5.37 -2.10 -7.01
N LEU A 14 -5.04 -0.84 -6.82
CA LEU A 14 -4.32 -0.41 -5.63
C LEU A 14 -5.09 -0.76 -4.36
N ALA A 15 -6.41 -0.72 -4.39
CA ALA A 15 -7.27 -1.06 -3.26
C ALA A 15 -7.21 -2.54 -2.85
N ASP A 16 -6.63 -3.41 -3.66
CA ASP A 16 -6.43 -4.80 -3.30
C ASP A 16 -5.24 -4.97 -2.35
N MET A 17 -4.40 -3.96 -2.22
CA MET A 17 -3.34 -3.97 -1.23
C MET A 17 -3.92 -3.77 0.17
N ASN A 18 -3.19 -4.26 1.17
CA ASN A 18 -3.64 -4.16 2.56
C ASN A 18 -3.86 -2.71 2.97
N ILE A 19 -5.08 -2.37 3.36
CA ILE A 19 -5.44 -0.99 3.70
C ILE A 19 -4.72 -0.50 4.95
N GLU A 20 -4.49 -1.35 5.92
CA GLU A 20 -3.81 -0.95 7.15
C GLU A 20 -2.36 -0.57 6.87
N SER A 21 -1.70 -1.33 6.02
CA SER A 21 -0.34 -1.01 5.58
C SER A 21 -0.33 0.28 4.75
N ALA A 22 -1.32 0.48 3.89
CA ALA A 22 -1.44 1.70 3.11
C ALA A 22 -1.62 2.93 4.00
N ILE A 23 -2.43 2.80 5.05
CA ILE A 23 -2.64 3.87 6.03
C ILE A 23 -1.32 4.23 6.74
N LYS A 24 -0.57 3.20 7.16
CA LYS A 24 0.72 3.42 7.83
C LYS A 24 1.70 4.17 6.93
N VAL A 25 1.81 3.76 5.68
CA VAL A 25 2.69 4.42 4.72
C VAL A 25 2.25 5.86 4.46
N ALA A 26 0.97 6.07 4.23
CA ALA A 26 0.45 7.41 3.97
C ALA A 26 0.69 8.35 5.14
N ASN A 27 0.39 7.89 6.35
CA ASN A 27 0.58 8.71 7.55
C ASN A 27 2.04 9.01 7.83
N TYR A 28 2.91 8.03 7.66
CA TYR A 28 4.34 8.24 7.88
C TYR A 28 4.90 9.31 6.96
N PHE A 29 4.63 9.20 5.66
CA PHE A 29 5.17 10.14 4.70
C PHE A 29 4.42 11.47 4.67
N ALA A 30 3.20 11.52 5.18
CA ALA A 30 2.51 12.80 5.37
C ALA A 30 3.22 13.66 6.41
N GLN A 31 3.77 13.01 7.45
CA GLN A 31 4.50 13.69 8.52
C GLN A 31 5.98 13.87 8.18
N ASN A 32 6.52 13.03 7.31
CA ASN A 32 7.95 13.00 6.98
C ASN A 32 8.12 12.91 5.46
N PRO A 33 7.77 13.96 4.70
CA PRO A 33 7.62 13.86 3.24
C PRO A 33 8.90 13.55 2.47
N TYR A 34 10.06 13.82 3.04
CA TYR A 34 11.34 13.58 2.38
C TYR A 34 12.16 12.50 3.07
N ALA A 35 11.55 11.76 3.97
CA ALA A 35 12.26 10.74 4.73
C ALA A 35 12.52 9.50 3.91
N LYS A 36 13.56 8.78 4.32
CA LYS A 36 13.83 7.43 3.87
C LYS A 36 13.46 6.50 5.02
N ALA A 37 12.80 5.41 4.73
CA ALA A 37 12.37 4.48 5.77
C ALA A 37 12.49 3.05 5.28
N THR A 38 12.81 2.14 6.19
CA THR A 38 12.76 0.71 5.91
C THR A 38 11.33 0.22 6.11
N ALA A 39 11.03 -0.97 5.60
CA ALA A 39 9.71 -1.58 5.81
C ALA A 39 9.41 -1.75 7.31
N ALA A 40 10.43 -2.10 8.09
CA ALA A 40 10.27 -2.24 9.55
C ALA A 40 9.89 -0.92 10.22
N GLU A 41 10.49 0.19 9.78
CA GLU A 41 10.16 1.51 10.32
C GLU A 41 8.74 1.95 9.96
N LEU A 42 8.28 1.53 8.79
CA LEU A 42 6.90 1.78 8.35
C LEU A 42 5.91 0.81 8.98
N ASP A 43 6.41 -0.24 9.61
CA ASP A 43 5.61 -1.32 10.20
C ASP A 43 4.72 -2.01 9.15
N VAL A 44 5.32 -2.30 8.00
CA VAL A 44 4.68 -3.01 6.90
C VAL A 44 5.59 -4.12 6.41
N SER A 45 5.04 -5.03 5.63
CA SER A 45 5.84 -6.13 5.07
C SER A 45 6.71 -5.65 3.92
N GLY A 46 7.83 -6.35 3.69
CA GLY A 46 8.67 -6.08 2.52
C GLY A 46 7.94 -6.33 1.21
N ALA A 47 7.04 -7.31 1.18
CA ALA A 47 6.24 -7.60 0.00
C ALA A 47 5.31 -6.44 -0.35
N PHE A 48 4.74 -5.77 0.65
CA PHE A 48 3.92 -4.59 0.44
C PHE A 48 4.74 -3.48 -0.23
N MET A 49 5.93 -3.21 0.29
CA MET A 49 6.81 -2.19 -0.27
C MET A 49 7.27 -2.54 -1.69
N THR A 50 7.59 -3.81 -1.95
CA THR A 50 7.95 -4.28 -3.29
C THR A 50 6.80 -4.03 -4.27
N SER A 51 5.58 -4.25 -3.84
CA SER A 51 4.39 -4.00 -4.63
C SER A 51 4.24 -2.51 -4.96
N LEU A 52 4.51 -1.63 -4.00
CA LEU A 52 4.49 -0.18 -4.24
C LEU A 52 5.59 0.26 -5.20
N VAL A 53 6.77 -0.35 -5.12
CA VAL A 53 7.85 -0.07 -6.06
C VAL A 53 7.42 -0.42 -7.48
N ARG A 54 6.81 -1.57 -7.66
CA ARG A 54 6.31 -2.01 -8.98
C ARG A 54 5.25 -1.08 -9.54
N ARG A 55 4.44 -0.50 -8.67
CA ARG A 55 3.39 0.43 -9.08
C ARG A 55 3.90 1.86 -9.30
N GLY A 56 5.16 2.11 -8.96
CA GLY A 56 5.78 3.42 -9.19
C GLY A 56 5.51 4.46 -8.10
N TYR A 57 5.03 4.04 -6.94
CA TYR A 57 4.76 4.96 -5.84
C TYR A 57 5.95 5.16 -4.92
N VAL A 58 6.85 4.21 -4.84
CA VAL A 58 8.06 4.29 -4.01
C VAL A 58 9.28 3.91 -4.81
N ASN A 59 10.42 4.47 -4.39
CA ASN A 59 11.74 4.08 -4.92
C ASN A 59 12.54 3.41 -3.81
N VAL A 60 13.37 2.45 -4.21
CA VAL A 60 14.43 1.95 -3.35
C VAL A 60 15.61 2.92 -3.49
N VAL A 61 15.93 3.63 -2.41
CA VAL A 61 16.94 4.69 -2.46
C VAL A 61 18.25 4.31 -1.79
N GLY A 62 18.32 3.16 -1.17
CA GLY A 62 19.53 2.69 -0.52
C GLY A 62 19.30 1.46 0.30
N GLU A 63 20.29 1.12 1.10
CA GLU A 63 20.21 0.01 2.03
C GLU A 63 20.73 0.46 3.38
N ARG A 64 20.16 -0.06 4.43
CA ARG A 64 20.57 0.24 5.80
C ARG A 64 21.10 -1.02 6.44
N ASP A 65 22.23 -0.89 7.13
CA ASP A 65 22.81 -1.97 7.91
C ASP A 65 22.01 -2.15 9.19
N CYS A 66 21.39 -3.31 9.35
CA CYS A 66 20.60 -3.64 10.52
C CYS A 66 21.32 -4.68 11.41
N GLY A 67 22.64 -4.77 11.29
CA GLY A 67 23.45 -5.70 12.07
C GLY A 67 23.54 -7.06 11.40
N PHE A 68 23.66 -8.10 12.22
CA PHE A 68 23.80 -9.47 11.74
C PHE A 68 22.61 -10.30 12.16
N ARG A 69 22.27 -11.30 11.35
CA ARG A 69 21.26 -12.28 11.70
C ARG A 69 21.85 -13.67 11.65
N TYR A 70 21.38 -14.52 12.53
CA TYR A 70 21.77 -15.92 12.57
C TYR A 70 21.11 -16.68 11.42
N VAL A 71 21.92 -17.42 10.63
CA VAL A 71 21.42 -18.17 9.48
C VAL A 71 21.57 -19.68 9.64
N GLY A 72 22.02 -20.16 10.80
CA GLY A 72 22.21 -21.58 11.09
C GLY A 72 23.67 -21.95 11.18
N ASP A 73 23.97 -23.13 11.76
CA ASP A 73 25.30 -23.68 11.86
C ASP A 73 26.36 -22.74 12.46
N GLY A 74 25.93 -21.86 13.37
CA GLY A 74 26.85 -20.91 13.99
C GLY A 74 27.25 -19.76 13.09
N LEU A 75 26.62 -19.61 11.94
CA LEU A 75 26.94 -18.58 10.96
C LEU A 75 26.01 -17.39 11.08
N TYR A 76 26.56 -16.20 10.82
CA TYR A 76 25.81 -14.95 10.81
C TYR A 76 26.01 -14.24 9.47
N ARG A 77 24.97 -13.61 8.96
CA ARG A 77 25.04 -12.77 7.78
C ARG A 77 24.65 -11.36 8.11
N LYS A 78 25.25 -10.41 7.42
CA LYS A 78 24.90 -9.02 7.53
C LYS A 78 23.44 -8.84 7.14
N ASN A 79 22.67 -8.18 8.00
CA ASN A 79 21.26 -7.94 7.76
C ASN A 79 21.10 -6.55 7.19
N MET A 80 20.81 -6.48 5.90
CA MET A 80 20.60 -5.21 5.19
C MET A 80 19.12 -5.07 4.88
N ALA A 81 18.60 -3.89 5.10
CA ALA A 81 17.22 -3.56 4.79
C ALA A 81 17.19 -2.47 3.74
N HIS A 82 16.31 -2.60 2.77
CA HIS A 82 16.12 -1.55 1.77
C HIS A 82 15.50 -0.31 2.42
N GLU A 83 16.00 0.85 2.02
CA GLU A 83 15.42 2.12 2.38
C GLU A 83 14.54 2.60 1.24
N TYR A 84 13.34 3.02 1.56
CA TYR A 84 12.33 3.44 0.59
C TYR A 84 12.03 4.92 0.76
N SER A 85 11.79 5.58 -0.35
CA SER A 85 11.36 6.96 -0.39
C SER A 85 10.12 7.06 -1.25
N LEU A 86 9.16 7.86 -0.83
CA LEU A 86 7.94 8.05 -1.60
C LEU A 86 8.26 8.84 -2.87
N ARG A 87 7.84 8.33 -4.01
CA ARG A 87 8.10 8.94 -5.31
C ARG A 87 7.12 10.06 -5.62
N VAL A 88 5.94 9.99 -5.04
CA VAL A 88 4.89 10.99 -5.17
C VAL A 88 4.62 11.59 -3.80
N THR A 89 3.76 12.60 -3.70
CA THR A 89 3.39 13.10 -2.37
C THR A 89 2.51 12.06 -1.65
N ALA A 90 2.52 12.09 -0.33
CA ALA A 90 1.66 11.21 0.46
C ALA A 90 0.19 11.44 0.12
N GLU A 91 -0.18 12.70 -0.12
CA GLU A 91 -1.53 13.07 -0.53
C GLU A 91 -1.89 12.44 -1.88
N GLN A 92 -0.98 12.49 -2.85
CA GLN A 92 -1.19 11.87 -4.16
C GLN A 92 -1.37 10.36 -4.04
N PHE A 93 -0.51 9.71 -3.29
CA PHE A 93 -0.62 8.27 -3.04
C PHE A 93 -1.98 7.92 -2.42
N TRP A 94 -2.37 8.69 -1.40
CA TRP A 94 -3.63 8.40 -0.71
C TRP A 94 -4.84 8.71 -1.57
N ASN A 95 -4.78 9.76 -2.38
CA ASN A 95 -5.85 10.07 -3.33
C ASN A 95 -6.02 8.95 -4.35
N ASP A 96 -4.94 8.40 -4.86
CA ASP A 96 -4.99 7.28 -5.78
C ASP A 96 -5.57 6.03 -5.12
N TYR A 97 -5.16 5.76 -3.89
CA TYR A 97 -5.71 4.65 -3.12
C TYR A 97 -7.20 4.83 -2.86
N THR A 98 -7.61 6.02 -2.49
CA THR A 98 -9.02 6.35 -2.24
C THR A 98 -9.86 6.18 -3.50
N LEU A 99 -9.37 6.65 -4.63
CA LEU A 99 -10.05 6.49 -5.91
C LEU A 99 -10.21 5.01 -6.26
N SER A 100 -9.17 4.22 -6.08
CA SER A 100 -9.22 2.78 -6.30
C SER A 100 -10.21 2.10 -5.36
N THR A 101 -10.25 2.50 -4.09
CA THR A 101 -11.21 1.97 -3.12
C THR A 101 -12.64 2.32 -3.50
N ASN A 102 -12.88 3.54 -3.93
CA ASN A 102 -14.21 3.97 -4.37
C ASN A 102 -14.66 3.19 -5.60
N ASN A 103 -13.77 2.94 -6.54
CA ASN A 103 -14.07 2.15 -7.72
C ASN A 103 -14.39 0.69 -7.33
N LYS A 104 -13.64 0.14 -6.40
CA LYS A 104 -13.89 -1.22 -5.90
C LYS A 104 -15.24 -1.30 -5.20
N ALA A 105 -15.58 -0.31 -4.37
CA ALA A 105 -16.86 -0.25 -3.69
C ALA A 105 -18.02 -0.15 -4.69
N LYS A 106 -17.85 0.65 -5.73
CA LYS A 106 -18.83 0.77 -6.80
C LYS A 106 -19.04 -0.55 -7.52
N CYS A 107 -17.95 -1.25 -7.85
CA CYS A 107 -18.05 -2.56 -8.48
C CYS A 107 -18.78 -3.57 -7.60
N LEU A 108 -18.55 -3.54 -6.29
CA LEU A 108 -19.25 -4.41 -5.36
C LEU A 108 -20.74 -4.12 -5.34
N LYS A 109 -21.12 -2.85 -5.35
CA LYS A 109 -22.53 -2.44 -5.41
C LYS A 109 -23.17 -2.88 -6.73
N ASP A 110 -22.49 -2.66 -7.85
CA ASP A 110 -23.02 -3.02 -9.16
C ASP A 110 -23.23 -4.52 -9.30
N SER A 111 -22.30 -5.32 -8.78
CA SER A 111 -22.40 -6.76 -8.84
C SER A 111 -23.43 -7.33 -7.85
N ALA A 112 -23.88 -6.52 -6.90
CA ALA A 112 -24.83 -6.95 -5.89
C ALA A 112 -26.28 -6.98 -6.38
N THR A 113 -26.56 -6.61 -7.62
CA THR A 113 -27.91 -6.56 -8.16
C THR A 113 -28.52 -7.93 -8.45
N TYR A 114 -27.73 -8.98 -8.43
CA TYR A 114 -28.18 -10.31 -8.84
C TYR A 114 -28.79 -11.14 -7.71
N ASP A 115 -28.36 -10.91 -6.49
CA ASP A 115 -28.73 -11.75 -5.35
C ASP A 115 -28.80 -10.88 -4.10
N ILE A 116 -29.95 -10.85 -3.45
CA ILE A 116 -30.20 -9.98 -2.31
C ILE A 116 -29.27 -10.30 -1.14
N GLU A 117 -29.04 -11.56 -0.83
CA GLU A 117 -28.15 -11.94 0.28
C GLU A 117 -26.71 -11.56 -0.02
N VAL A 118 -26.26 -11.86 -1.23
CA VAL A 118 -24.92 -11.48 -1.69
C VAL A 118 -24.82 -9.96 -1.77
N ALA A 119 -25.88 -9.29 -2.19
CA ALA A 119 -25.95 -7.85 -2.28
C ALA A 119 -25.70 -7.19 -0.93
N GLN A 120 -26.39 -7.65 0.11
CA GLN A 120 -26.25 -7.10 1.45
C GLN A 120 -24.82 -7.27 1.98
N ARG A 121 -24.22 -8.43 1.77
CA ARG A 121 -22.85 -8.69 2.20
C ARG A 121 -21.87 -7.79 1.47
N LYS A 122 -22.04 -7.63 0.17
CA LYS A 122 -21.15 -6.78 -0.64
C LYS A 122 -21.28 -5.30 -0.28
N LEU A 123 -22.50 -4.85 0.03
CA LEU A 123 -22.71 -3.47 0.48
C LEU A 123 -22.05 -3.22 1.82
N GLU A 124 -22.13 -4.18 2.73
CA GLU A 124 -21.46 -4.07 4.03
C GLU A 124 -19.94 -3.99 3.86
N GLU A 125 -19.40 -4.82 2.98
CA GLU A 125 -17.98 -4.80 2.65
C GLU A 125 -17.55 -3.45 2.08
N ALA A 126 -18.36 -2.86 1.19
CA ALA A 126 -18.09 -1.56 0.62
C ALA A 126 -18.10 -0.46 1.69
N LYS A 127 -19.06 -0.50 2.60
CA LYS A 127 -19.14 0.45 3.71
C LYS A 127 -17.91 0.37 4.60
N ASN A 128 -17.46 -0.84 4.90
CA ASN A 128 -16.28 -1.05 5.73
C ASN A 128 -15.02 -0.47 5.08
N LEU A 129 -14.86 -0.66 3.78
CA LEU A 129 -13.73 -0.10 3.04
C LEU A 129 -13.74 1.43 3.08
N LEU A 130 -14.89 2.04 2.84
CA LEU A 130 -15.02 3.49 2.85
C LEU A 130 -14.77 4.09 4.24
N SER A 131 -15.24 3.40 5.27
CA SER A 131 -15.00 3.82 6.66
C SER A 131 -13.51 3.85 7.00
N LYS A 132 -12.76 2.82 6.56
CA LYS A 132 -11.32 2.76 6.80
C LYS A 132 -10.58 3.88 6.07
N VAL A 133 -11.03 4.25 4.87
CA VAL A 133 -10.42 5.36 4.12
C VAL A 133 -10.53 6.67 4.90
N GLU A 134 -11.63 6.88 5.60
CA GLU A 134 -11.86 8.10 6.36
C GLU A 134 -10.97 8.25 7.60
N THR A 135 -10.25 7.21 7.99
CA THR A 135 -9.35 7.28 9.15
C THR A 135 -8.06 8.05 8.87
N VAL A 136 -7.73 8.27 7.61
CA VAL A 136 -6.47 8.95 7.25
C VAL A 136 -6.66 10.47 7.32
N ARG A 137 -5.67 11.13 7.94
CA ARG A 137 -5.63 12.58 8.08
C ARG A 137 -4.38 13.14 7.44
N PHE A 138 -4.55 14.20 6.71
CA PHE A 138 -3.44 14.93 6.11
C PHE A 138 -3.36 16.36 6.61
#